data_a2fc83216f3f76ea979d81db7588260c
#
_entry.id   a2fc83216f3f76ea979d81db7588260c
#
_cell.length_a   1.000
_cell.length_b   1.000
_cell.length_c   1.000
_cell.angle_alpha   90.00
_cell.angle_beta   90.00
_cell.angle_gamma   90.00
#
_symmetry.space_group_name_H-M   'P 1'
#
loop_
_entity.id
_entity.type
_entity.pdbx_description
1 polymer ?
#
loop_
_entity_poly.entity_id
_entity_poly.type
_entity_poly.pdbx_seq_one_letter_code
_entity_poly.pdbx_strand_id
1 'polypeptide(L)'
;MDLIADRGRRVTVEELNTTQLLSHAAKQARDRKFEDVLIVDCDAHHYENEHFGDILPFMENEVLKQLALSSRAKGGRGNVAPTGFGYQDMGGRVTRYPLRSSEKTDASGAKRDVQLGHRWMDAMSVDYSCLFPTGMLNIGMHPQKEMEFELCWAYARWVTEKVLPESQGRF
;
A
#
# COMPACT_ATOMS: atom_id res chain seq x y z
N MET A 1 2.02 -12.48 -28.37
CA MET A 1 0.67 -11.89 -28.41
C MET A 1 0.83 -10.43 -28.06
N ASP A 2 0.62 -9.59 -29.02
CA ASP A 2 1.02 -8.18 -28.95
C ASP A 2 -0.03 -7.41 -28.13
N LEU A 3 0.30 -7.05 -26.90
CA LEU A 3 -0.59 -6.28 -26.01
C LEU A 3 -0.91 -4.88 -26.56
N ILE A 4 -0.22 -4.45 -27.60
CA ILE A 4 -0.45 -3.15 -28.26
C ILE A 4 -1.66 -3.22 -29.21
N ALA A 5 -2.00 -4.40 -29.71
CA ALA A 5 -3.10 -4.57 -30.66
C ALA A 5 -4.50 -4.49 -30.04
N ASP A 6 -4.60 -4.56 -28.69
CA ASP A 6 -5.89 -4.61 -27.99
C ASP A 6 -6.23 -3.31 -27.22
N ARG A 7 -5.83 -2.17 -27.75
CA ARG A 7 -6.05 -0.84 -27.14
C ARG A 7 -7.52 -0.41 -27.02
N GLY A 8 -8.46 -1.28 -27.13
CA GLY A 8 -9.89 -0.96 -26.99
C GLY A 8 -10.68 -1.98 -26.20
N ARG A 9 -10.07 -3.09 -25.80
CA ARG A 9 -10.77 -4.10 -25.00
C ARG A 9 -10.86 -3.66 -23.55
N ARG A 10 -12.08 -3.54 -23.05
CA ARG A 10 -12.31 -3.42 -21.61
C ARG A 10 -12.03 -4.76 -20.96
N VAL A 11 -10.95 -4.84 -20.21
CA VAL A 11 -10.64 -6.00 -19.38
C VAL A 11 -11.44 -5.89 -18.09
N THR A 12 -12.20 -6.92 -17.75
CA THR A 12 -12.91 -6.96 -16.46
C THR A 12 -11.95 -7.28 -15.32
N VAL A 13 -12.38 -6.99 -14.09
CA VAL A 13 -11.55 -7.26 -12.90
C VAL A 13 -11.28 -8.75 -12.75
N GLU A 14 -12.19 -9.61 -13.19
CA GLU A 14 -12.07 -11.07 -13.18
C GLU A 14 -11.04 -11.57 -14.20
N GLU A 15 -10.86 -10.87 -15.29
CA GLU A 15 -9.89 -11.21 -16.35
C GLU A 15 -8.47 -10.74 -16.01
N LEU A 16 -8.32 -9.84 -15.04
CA LEU A 16 -7.00 -9.39 -14.60
C LEU A 16 -6.23 -10.54 -13.93
N ASN A 17 -5.19 -11.00 -14.61
CA ASN A 17 -4.28 -11.99 -14.09
C ASN A 17 -2.95 -11.33 -13.70
N THR A 18 -2.78 -11.08 -12.40
CA THR A 18 -1.59 -10.41 -11.85
C THR A 18 -0.31 -11.18 -12.17
N THR A 19 -0.35 -12.51 -12.14
CA THR A 19 0.83 -13.33 -12.46
C THR A 19 1.27 -13.10 -13.91
N GLN A 20 0.33 -13.04 -14.85
CA GLN A 20 0.66 -12.76 -16.25
C GLN A 20 1.18 -11.33 -16.43
N LEU A 21 0.58 -10.35 -15.77
CA LEU A 21 1.02 -8.96 -15.80
C LEU A 21 2.45 -8.82 -15.30
N LEU A 22 2.75 -9.41 -14.14
CA LEU A 22 4.09 -9.38 -13.55
C LEU A 22 5.12 -10.12 -14.41
N SER A 23 4.76 -11.28 -14.99
CA SER A 23 5.63 -12.00 -15.91
C SER A 23 5.94 -11.16 -17.14
N HIS A 24 4.94 -10.46 -17.68
CA HIS A 24 5.14 -9.56 -18.83
C HIS A 24 6.02 -8.36 -18.45
N ALA A 25 5.78 -7.74 -17.31
CA ALA A 25 6.61 -6.64 -16.79
C ALA A 25 8.08 -7.09 -16.63
N ALA A 26 8.31 -8.24 -16.01
CA ALA A 26 9.64 -8.79 -15.82
C ALA A 26 10.35 -9.08 -17.16
N LYS A 27 9.61 -9.54 -18.16
CA LYS A 27 10.18 -9.71 -19.51
C LYS A 27 10.60 -8.36 -20.11
N GLN A 28 9.72 -7.35 -20.02
CA GLN A 28 10.03 -6.01 -20.53
C GLN A 28 11.23 -5.37 -19.81
N ALA A 29 11.33 -5.55 -18.49
CA ALA A 29 12.44 -5.03 -17.70
C ALA A 29 13.77 -5.63 -18.18
N ARG A 30 13.83 -6.95 -18.37
CA ARG A 30 15.01 -7.62 -18.93
C ARG A 30 15.31 -7.18 -20.37
N ASP A 31 14.31 -7.13 -21.25
CA ASP A 31 14.50 -6.73 -22.66
C ASP A 31 15.06 -5.29 -22.77
N ARG A 32 14.77 -4.45 -21.78
CA ARG A 32 15.23 -3.06 -21.68
C ARG A 32 16.46 -2.88 -20.80
N LYS A 33 16.96 -3.95 -20.21
CA LYS A 33 18.12 -3.95 -19.32
C LYS A 33 17.97 -2.99 -18.14
N PHE A 34 16.80 -3.04 -17.50
CA PHE A 34 16.55 -2.18 -16.33
C PHE A 34 17.42 -2.58 -15.14
N GLU A 35 17.91 -3.82 -15.11
CA GLU A 35 18.89 -4.27 -14.11
C GLU A 35 20.23 -3.53 -14.17
N ASP A 36 20.54 -2.85 -15.27
CA ASP A 36 21.77 -2.05 -15.41
C ASP A 36 21.60 -0.62 -14.88
N VAL A 37 20.41 -0.25 -14.40
CA VAL A 37 20.06 1.10 -13.98
C VAL A 37 19.45 1.07 -12.58
N LEU A 38 19.95 1.92 -11.68
CA LEU A 38 19.32 2.11 -10.36
C LEU A 38 17.95 2.78 -10.53
N ILE A 39 16.91 2.10 -10.11
CA ILE A 39 15.53 2.58 -10.18
C ILE A 39 14.97 2.76 -8.76
N VAL A 40 14.58 4.00 -8.44
CA VAL A 40 13.92 4.33 -7.17
C VAL A 40 12.50 4.81 -7.44
N ASP A 41 11.54 4.12 -6.85
CA ASP A 41 10.16 4.57 -6.86
C ASP A 41 9.93 5.54 -5.70
N CYS A 42 9.80 6.81 -6.02
CA CYS A 42 9.66 7.89 -5.03
C CYS A 42 8.20 8.15 -4.60
N ASP A 43 7.25 7.37 -5.06
CA ASP A 43 5.81 7.54 -4.75
C ASP A 43 5.10 6.19 -4.66
N ALA A 44 5.69 5.28 -3.89
CA ALA A 44 5.13 3.95 -3.66
C ALA A 44 4.08 4.02 -2.54
N HIS A 45 2.83 3.81 -2.89
CA HIS A 45 1.74 3.76 -1.93
C HIS A 45 1.53 2.35 -1.38
N HIS A 46 1.27 2.25 -0.08
CA HIS A 46 0.80 1.02 0.56
C HIS A 46 -0.55 1.24 1.27
N TYR A 47 -1.18 0.13 1.68
CA TYR A 47 -2.54 0.17 2.23
C TYR A 47 -2.52 -0.08 3.73
N GLU A 48 -2.05 0.88 4.50
CA GLU A 48 -1.99 0.82 5.95
C GLU A 48 -3.36 0.63 6.61
N ASN A 49 -4.45 0.90 5.90
CA ASN A 49 -5.81 0.68 6.39
C ASN A 49 -6.06 -0.77 6.82
N GLU A 50 -5.44 -1.72 6.17
CA GLU A 50 -5.53 -3.13 6.54
C GLU A 50 -4.85 -3.40 7.89
N HIS A 51 -3.93 -2.53 8.28
CA HIS A 51 -3.09 -2.64 9.46
C HIS A 51 -3.45 -1.69 10.61
N PHE A 52 -4.57 -0.97 10.54
CA PHE A 52 -4.94 -0.07 11.64
C PHE A 52 -5.01 -0.77 13.00
N GLY A 53 -5.36 -2.06 13.04
CA GLY A 53 -5.32 -2.85 14.26
C GLY A 53 -3.93 -2.99 14.87
N ASP A 54 -2.91 -2.95 14.03
CA ASP A 54 -1.50 -3.07 14.41
C ASP A 54 -0.88 -1.68 14.65
N ILE A 55 -1.43 -0.64 14.02
CA ILE A 55 -0.96 0.76 14.15
C ILE A 55 -1.46 1.40 15.43
N LEU A 56 -2.76 1.27 15.72
CA LEU A 56 -3.38 1.93 16.86
C LEU A 56 -2.73 1.62 18.23
N PRO A 57 -2.19 0.43 18.50
CA PRO A 57 -1.45 0.16 19.74
C PRO A 57 -0.24 1.06 19.98
N PHE A 58 0.32 1.66 18.94
CA PHE A 58 1.44 2.61 19.03
C PHE A 58 1.03 4.03 19.42
N MET A 59 -0.28 4.33 19.50
CA MET A 59 -0.75 5.60 20.03
C MET A 59 -0.43 5.68 21.54
N GLU A 60 0.05 6.84 21.97
CA GLU A 60 0.43 7.08 23.39
C GLU A 60 -0.72 7.65 24.21
N ASN A 61 -1.60 8.42 23.59
CA ASN A 61 -2.79 8.96 24.26
C ASN A 61 -3.89 7.90 24.34
N GLU A 62 -4.07 7.33 25.54
CA GLU A 62 -5.05 6.26 25.76
C GLU A 62 -6.50 6.68 25.45
N VAL A 63 -6.87 7.93 25.67
CA VAL A 63 -8.23 8.41 25.37
C VAL A 63 -8.47 8.42 23.87
N LEU A 64 -7.53 8.96 23.09
CA LEU A 64 -7.62 9.01 21.65
C LEU A 64 -7.51 7.59 21.04
N LYS A 65 -6.66 6.74 21.60
CA LYS A 65 -6.56 5.34 21.23
C LYS A 65 -7.90 4.61 21.41
N GLN A 66 -8.54 4.76 22.56
CA GLN A 66 -9.85 4.14 22.81
C GLN A 66 -10.94 4.69 21.88
N LEU A 67 -10.90 5.99 21.58
CA LEU A 67 -11.79 6.61 20.60
C LEU A 67 -11.60 5.98 19.21
N ALA A 68 -10.37 5.83 18.76
CA ALA A 68 -10.04 5.21 17.47
C ALA A 68 -10.48 3.74 17.41
N LEU A 69 -10.20 2.96 18.46
CA LEU A 69 -10.61 1.55 18.56
C LEU A 69 -12.14 1.41 18.57
N SER A 70 -12.86 2.25 19.30
CA SER A 70 -14.32 2.20 19.38
C SER A 70 -14.99 2.57 18.04
N SER A 71 -14.41 3.50 17.31
CA SER A 71 -14.88 3.88 15.98
C SER A 71 -14.75 2.74 14.99
N ARG A 72 -13.66 1.96 15.09
CA ARG A 72 -13.44 0.77 14.29
C ARG A 72 -14.41 -0.36 14.63
N ALA A 73 -14.63 -0.63 15.90
CA ALA A 73 -15.52 -1.70 16.37
C ALA A 73 -16.98 -1.51 15.91
N LYS A 74 -17.41 -0.29 15.66
CA LYS A 74 -18.75 0.05 15.16
C LYS A 74 -18.90 -0.08 13.64
N GLY A 75 -17.91 -0.67 12.97
CA GLY A 75 -17.93 -0.83 11.51
C GLY A 75 -17.68 0.48 10.76
N GLY A 76 -17.36 1.55 11.49
CA GLY A 76 -16.98 2.82 10.90
C GLY A 76 -15.58 2.71 10.33
N ARG A 77 -15.45 2.91 9.03
CA ARG A 77 -14.18 3.41 8.46
C ARG A 77 -13.89 4.82 9.00
N GLY A 78 -14.78 5.27 9.88
CA GLY A 78 -14.96 6.63 10.29
C GLY A 78 -13.83 7.14 11.13
N ASN A 79 -13.71 8.35 11.22
CA ASN A 79 -13.10 9.26 12.18
C ASN A 79 -11.64 9.06 12.60
N VAL A 80 -11.01 7.93 12.27
CA VAL A 80 -9.58 7.71 12.54
C VAL A 80 -8.73 8.36 11.45
N ALA A 81 -9.18 8.32 10.21
CA ALA A 81 -8.62 9.10 9.13
C ALA A 81 -9.75 9.85 8.43
N PRO A 82 -9.56 11.08 8.01
CA PRO A 82 -10.62 11.85 7.37
C PRO A 82 -11.04 11.17 6.07
N THR A 83 -12.22 10.56 6.09
CA THR A 83 -12.78 9.81 4.98
C THR A 83 -13.59 10.67 4.02
N GLY A 84 -13.51 11.98 4.09
CA GLY A 84 -14.52 12.80 3.46
C GLY A 84 -14.07 13.78 2.39
N PHE A 85 -12.83 14.20 2.43
CA PHE A 85 -12.38 15.20 1.49
C PHE A 85 -11.41 14.59 0.49
N GLY A 86 -11.94 14.29 -0.68
CA GLY A 86 -11.10 13.87 -1.78
C GLY A 86 -10.57 12.44 -1.61
N TYR A 87 -11.41 11.51 -1.23
CA TYR A 87 -11.34 10.26 -1.94
C TYR A 87 -11.50 10.66 -3.40
N GLN A 88 -10.45 11.20 -3.92
CA GLN A 88 -10.33 11.20 -5.36
C GLN A 88 -10.57 9.77 -5.71
N ASP A 89 -11.69 9.52 -6.33
CA ASP A 89 -11.93 8.26 -6.96
C ASP A 89 -10.65 7.94 -7.71
N MET A 90 -9.90 7.00 -7.16
CA MET A 90 -8.69 6.49 -7.77
C MET A 90 -9.10 5.64 -8.96
N GLY A 91 -10.34 5.80 -9.41
CA GLY A 91 -10.91 5.22 -10.57
C GLY A 91 -10.01 5.44 -11.76
N GLY A 92 -9.40 4.36 -12.23
CA GLY A 92 -8.43 4.37 -13.30
C GLY A 92 -6.96 4.34 -12.85
N ARG A 93 -6.62 4.46 -11.57
CA ARG A 93 -5.29 4.07 -11.10
C ARG A 93 -5.27 2.56 -10.91
N VAL A 94 -4.44 1.91 -11.69
CA VAL A 94 -4.09 0.51 -11.44
C VAL A 94 -3.39 0.49 -10.09
N THR A 95 -4.04 -0.08 -9.07
CA THR A 95 -3.38 -0.33 -7.79
C THR A 95 -2.18 -1.23 -8.05
N ARG A 96 -1.02 -0.88 -7.52
CA ARG A 96 0.23 -1.61 -7.76
C ARG A 96 0.12 -3.08 -7.41
N TYR A 97 -0.69 -3.40 -6.44
CA TYR A 97 -1.06 -4.76 -6.12
C TYR A 97 -2.58 -4.81 -5.87
N PRO A 98 -3.26 -5.74 -6.49
CA PRO A 98 -4.68 -5.89 -6.24
C PRO A 98 -4.90 -6.26 -4.79
N LEU A 99 -5.76 -5.50 -4.12
CA LEU A 99 -6.27 -5.81 -2.77
C LEU A 99 -7.18 -7.05 -2.78
N ARG A 100 -6.99 -7.95 -3.72
CA ARG A 100 -7.85 -9.12 -3.83
C ARG A 100 -7.47 -10.12 -2.76
N SER A 101 -8.47 -10.63 -2.08
CA SER A 101 -8.34 -11.78 -1.17
C SER A 101 -7.75 -13.03 -1.85
N SER A 102 -7.85 -13.11 -3.18
CA SER A 102 -7.25 -14.16 -4.00
C SER A 102 -5.73 -14.07 -4.14
N GLU A 103 -5.15 -12.90 -3.92
CA GLU A 103 -3.69 -12.73 -3.94
C GLU A 103 -3.10 -13.37 -2.68
N LYS A 104 -2.51 -14.54 -2.87
CA LYS A 104 -1.91 -15.30 -1.79
C LYS A 104 -0.47 -14.85 -1.56
N THR A 105 -0.12 -14.76 -0.30
CA THR A 105 1.24 -14.52 0.19
C THR A 105 1.64 -15.67 1.10
N ASP A 106 2.92 -15.78 1.38
CA ASP A 106 3.42 -16.76 2.34
C ASP A 106 3.01 -16.34 3.76
N ALA A 107 2.26 -17.20 4.45
CA ALA A 107 1.79 -16.94 5.80
C ALA A 107 2.94 -16.93 6.85
N SER A 108 4.09 -17.51 6.52
CA SER A 108 5.28 -17.54 7.40
C SER A 108 6.22 -16.36 7.17
N GLY A 109 5.98 -15.55 6.14
CA GLY A 109 6.85 -14.47 5.72
C GLY A 109 6.48 -13.11 6.30
N ALA A 110 7.02 -12.09 5.68
CA ALA A 110 6.73 -10.69 5.95
C ALA A 110 5.25 -10.37 5.78
N LYS A 111 4.83 -9.18 6.23
CA LYS A 111 3.46 -8.70 6.01
C LYS A 111 3.05 -8.76 4.55
N ARG A 112 1.77 -8.99 4.32
CA ARG A 112 1.22 -9.21 2.98
C ARG A 112 1.58 -8.10 2.01
N ASP A 113 1.44 -6.85 2.39
CA ASP A 113 1.78 -5.70 1.55
C ASP A 113 3.28 -5.59 1.27
N VAL A 114 4.15 -5.95 2.21
CA VAL A 114 5.60 -6.03 1.99
C VAL A 114 5.92 -7.11 0.93
N GLN A 115 5.36 -8.30 1.07
CA GLN A 115 5.57 -9.38 0.10
C GLN A 115 5.06 -9.00 -1.30
N LEU A 116 3.87 -8.40 -1.38
CA LEU A 116 3.32 -7.94 -2.65
C LEU A 116 4.14 -6.80 -3.25
N GLY A 117 4.61 -5.87 -2.42
CA GLY A 117 5.49 -4.79 -2.85
C GLY A 117 6.78 -5.32 -3.46
N HIS A 118 7.48 -6.23 -2.76
CA HIS A 118 8.69 -6.89 -3.28
C HIS A 118 8.44 -7.59 -4.63
N ARG A 119 7.35 -8.34 -4.73
CA ARG A 119 6.98 -9.03 -5.98
C ARG A 119 6.83 -8.06 -7.16
N TRP A 120 6.27 -6.88 -6.92
CA TRP A 120 6.16 -5.84 -7.94
C TRP A 120 7.50 -5.19 -8.26
N MET A 121 8.29 -4.87 -7.24
CA MET A 121 9.62 -4.31 -7.42
C MET A 121 10.50 -5.24 -8.26
N ASP A 122 10.50 -6.53 -7.93
CA ASP A 122 11.26 -7.55 -8.67
C ASP A 122 10.82 -7.65 -10.13
N ALA A 123 9.51 -7.63 -10.38
CA ALA A 123 8.98 -7.72 -11.74
C ALA A 123 9.28 -6.47 -12.59
N MET A 124 9.49 -5.32 -11.98
CA MET A 124 9.76 -4.06 -12.67
C MET A 124 11.23 -3.63 -12.58
N SER A 125 12.09 -4.42 -11.93
CA SER A 125 13.48 -4.07 -11.61
C SER A 125 13.60 -2.75 -10.82
N VAL A 126 12.69 -2.53 -9.87
CA VAL A 126 12.76 -1.39 -8.95
C VAL A 126 13.63 -1.80 -7.76
N ASP A 127 14.68 -1.04 -7.48
CA ASP A 127 15.63 -1.34 -6.41
C ASP A 127 15.10 -0.88 -5.05
N TYR A 128 14.61 0.35 -4.98
CA TYR A 128 14.10 0.97 -3.75
C TYR A 128 12.75 1.62 -3.97
N SER A 129 11.94 1.66 -2.91
CA SER A 129 10.65 2.35 -2.92
C SER A 129 10.47 3.21 -1.67
N CYS A 130 10.13 4.47 -1.86
CA CYS A 130 9.70 5.35 -0.77
C CYS A 130 8.22 5.11 -0.50
N LEU A 131 7.88 4.56 0.67
CA LEU A 131 6.50 4.22 1.02
C LEU A 131 5.72 5.42 1.50
N PHE A 132 4.52 5.58 0.95
CA PHE A 132 3.53 6.56 1.40
C PHE A 132 2.23 5.87 1.81
N PRO A 133 1.58 6.31 2.91
CA PRO A 133 0.30 5.76 3.33
C PRO A 133 -0.79 6.22 2.37
N THR A 134 -1.64 5.29 1.93
CA THR A 134 -2.78 5.62 1.06
C THR A 134 -3.96 6.17 1.86
N GLY A 135 -4.34 5.51 2.94
CA GLY A 135 -5.49 5.90 3.76
C GLY A 135 -5.23 7.14 4.60
N MET A 136 -3.99 7.35 5.01
CA MET A 136 -3.57 8.52 5.79
C MET A 136 -3.06 9.68 4.92
N LEU A 137 -3.18 9.60 3.60
CA LEU A 137 -2.69 10.66 2.71
C LEU A 137 -3.26 12.04 3.07
N ASN A 138 -4.49 12.09 3.55
CA ASN A 138 -5.18 13.31 3.94
C ASN A 138 -5.17 13.56 5.45
N ILE A 139 -4.31 12.90 6.21
CA ILE A 139 -4.32 13.00 7.68
C ILE A 139 -4.12 14.44 8.16
N GLY A 140 -3.33 15.24 7.45
CA GLY A 140 -3.11 16.66 7.74
C GLY A 140 -4.37 17.53 7.66
N MET A 141 -5.48 17.00 7.14
CA MET A 141 -6.79 17.67 7.12
C MET A 141 -7.68 17.24 8.30
N HIS A 142 -7.16 16.44 9.24
CA HIS A 142 -7.96 15.99 10.37
C HIS A 142 -8.41 17.17 11.24
N PRO A 143 -9.72 17.27 11.58
CA PRO A 143 -10.25 18.41 12.33
C PRO A 143 -9.71 18.49 13.76
N GLN A 144 -9.35 17.37 14.36
CA GLN A 144 -8.76 17.28 15.69
C GLN A 144 -7.24 17.06 15.56
N LYS A 145 -6.46 18.07 15.86
CA LYS A 145 -5.00 18.07 15.66
C LYS A 145 -4.26 17.08 16.56
N GLU A 146 -4.79 16.84 17.74
CA GLU A 146 -4.25 15.83 18.65
C GLU A 146 -4.38 14.42 18.07
N MET A 147 -5.50 14.12 17.41
CA MET A 147 -5.70 12.84 16.72
C MET A 147 -4.77 12.70 15.51
N GLU A 148 -4.63 13.77 14.74
CA GLU A 148 -3.68 13.81 13.63
C GLU A 148 -2.26 13.48 14.09
N PHE A 149 -1.79 14.15 15.13
CA PHE A 149 -0.47 13.92 15.68
C PHE A 149 -0.28 12.48 16.16
N GLU A 150 -1.21 11.97 16.97
CA GLU A 150 -1.17 10.61 17.51
C GLU A 150 -1.15 9.54 16.41
N LEU A 151 -1.96 9.71 15.36
CA LEU A 151 -1.99 8.77 14.23
C LEU A 151 -0.70 8.82 13.40
N CYS A 152 -0.19 10.02 13.13
CA CYS A 152 1.09 10.15 12.42
C CYS A 152 2.24 9.53 13.21
N TRP A 153 2.28 9.76 14.52
CA TRP A 153 3.26 9.19 15.42
C TRP A 153 3.18 7.66 15.47
N ALA A 154 1.96 7.14 15.67
CA ALA A 154 1.71 5.70 15.71
C ALA A 154 2.08 5.02 14.38
N TYR A 155 1.72 5.63 13.26
CA TYR A 155 2.08 5.13 11.93
C TYR A 155 3.60 5.10 11.73
N ALA A 156 4.29 6.20 12.05
CA ALA A 156 5.75 6.27 11.90
C ALA A 156 6.47 5.20 12.71
N ARG A 157 6.05 4.99 13.96
CA ARG A 157 6.57 3.92 14.82
C ARG A 157 6.28 2.53 14.27
N TRP A 158 5.03 2.29 13.87
CA TRP A 158 4.65 1.01 13.27
C TRP A 158 5.47 0.69 12.00
N VAL A 159 5.64 1.66 11.10
CA VAL A 159 6.48 1.49 9.91
C VAL A 159 7.91 1.14 10.30
N THR A 160 8.50 1.92 11.20
CA THR A 160 9.90 1.74 11.61
C THR A 160 10.14 0.42 12.34
N GLU A 161 9.21 0.01 13.20
CA GLU A 161 9.39 -1.17 14.04
C GLU A 161 8.88 -2.46 13.40
N LYS A 162 7.93 -2.39 12.45
CA LYS A 162 7.22 -3.56 11.93
C LYS A 162 7.29 -3.73 10.41
N VAL A 163 7.48 -2.68 9.64
CA VAL A 163 7.49 -2.75 8.17
C VAL A 163 8.92 -2.73 7.64
N LEU A 164 9.69 -1.72 8.01
CA LEU A 164 11.05 -1.57 7.50
C LEU A 164 11.97 -2.77 7.82
N PRO A 165 11.91 -3.41 9.00
CA PRO A 165 12.72 -4.61 9.27
C PRO A 165 12.39 -5.78 8.33
N GLU A 166 11.16 -5.87 7.85
CA GLU A 166 10.72 -6.91 6.93
C GLU A 166 11.05 -6.57 5.46
N SER A 167 11.40 -5.32 5.18
CA SER A 167 11.59 -4.81 3.81
C SER A 167 12.92 -5.19 3.17
N GLN A 168 13.81 -5.85 3.90
CA GLN A 168 15.17 -6.18 3.42
C GLN A 168 15.96 -4.95 2.95
N GLY A 169 15.64 -3.78 3.50
CA GLY A 169 16.27 -2.51 3.15
C GLY A 169 15.84 -1.91 1.80
N ARG A 170 14.75 -2.39 1.23
CA ARG A 170 14.24 -1.92 -0.07
C ARG A 170 13.13 -0.86 0.06
N PHE A 171 12.56 -0.68 1.26
CA PHE A 171 11.60 0.39 1.55
C PHE A 171 12.21 1.41 2.48
#